data_7d300886d37b43086f38d23552369166
#
_entry.id   7d300886d37b43086f38d23552369166
#
_cell.length_a   1.000
_cell.length_b   1.000
_cell.length_c   1.000
_cell.angle_alpha   90.00
_cell.angle_beta   90.00
_cell.angle_gamma   90.00
#
_symmetry.space_group_name_H-M   'P 1'
#
loop_
_entity.id
_entity.type
_entity.pdbx_description
1 polymer ?
#
loop_
_entity_poly.entity_id
_entity_poly.type
_entity_poly.pdbx_seq_one_letter_code
_entity_poly.pdbx_strand_id
1 'polypeptide(L)'
;MVSSLVVMAAAALLQQPCDALKTVSLPRVTITAAEHVAAGAPAPGRGGRGGPAATLPAHCRVAATLAPSADSHIEMELWLPAENWNGKFLAVGNGGWAGSISFDAMAAGLRRGYATASNDTGHKGASAQFAVGHPEKLIDFGYRAMHEMAVHSKALIQAFYRRGPQLSYYQGCSTGGRQGLMSAQRFPDDFDAIIAGAPVHNMVHLNVSQVGIQVEMLKNPARLVPENKKTIFANAVVAACDERDGVKDGIVSEPRACKFDPAVLACKAGDASDCLTTAQVENARSAWAPLTNKSGVVVYPGRSPGFESGWRIPTPGAALNPLFTDMPRFVGRQDPNWDPMTFDLEKDLALALKNGGFVEATDPDLSKFKARGGKLLLYHGWADPGPAPENTINYYDAVNKKLGSPSTRPGGSLGAGTQDDWMRLFLMPGVAHCGGGVGPDQADFLGAIERWREKGEAPAQIIATRPAGRGAGAGPPPPGGSGGPGPLSRPLCPHPQVARYKGSGSTDDAANFACVAP
;
A
#
# COMPACT_ATOMS: atom_id res chain seq x y z
N MET A 1 -30.06 61.34 -9.78
CA MET A 1 -29.48 60.04 -10.15
C MET A 1 -29.34 59.20 -8.87
N VAL A 2 -30.25 58.27 -8.68
CA VAL A 2 -30.27 57.42 -7.46
C VAL A 2 -29.62 56.09 -7.90
N SER A 3 -28.40 55.82 -7.41
CA SER A 3 -27.72 54.55 -7.65
C SER A 3 -28.31 53.46 -6.73
N SER A 4 -29.07 52.55 -7.30
CA SER A 4 -29.52 51.32 -6.61
C SER A 4 -28.36 50.36 -6.44
N LEU A 5 -27.86 50.22 -5.21
CA LEU A 5 -26.98 49.12 -4.84
C LEU A 5 -27.79 47.81 -4.80
N VAL A 6 -27.58 46.94 -5.76
CA VAL A 6 -28.06 45.54 -5.71
C VAL A 6 -27.12 44.78 -4.79
N VAL A 7 -27.54 44.58 -3.52
CA VAL A 7 -26.88 43.65 -2.60
C VAL A 7 -27.27 42.23 -3.02
N MET A 8 -26.37 41.52 -3.74
CA MET A 8 -26.50 40.07 -3.92
C MET A 8 -26.21 39.39 -2.58
N ALA A 9 -27.27 39.03 -1.85
CA ALA A 9 -27.17 38.13 -0.72
C ALA A 9 -26.79 36.72 -1.29
N ALA A 10 -25.54 36.32 -1.08
CA ALA A 10 -25.15 34.93 -1.28
C ALA A 10 -25.93 34.09 -0.26
N ALA A 11 -26.96 33.39 -0.70
CA ALA A 11 -27.64 32.41 0.13
C ALA A 11 -26.61 31.32 0.47
N ALA A 12 -26.11 31.35 1.70
CA ALA A 12 -25.34 30.26 2.26
C ALA A 12 -26.23 29.01 2.17
N LEU A 13 -25.84 28.06 1.36
CA LEU A 13 -26.50 26.76 1.28
C LEU A 13 -26.33 26.08 2.63
N LEU A 14 -27.37 26.17 3.48
CA LEU A 14 -27.39 25.57 4.81
C LEU A 14 -27.26 24.04 4.65
N GLN A 15 -26.31 23.46 5.37
CA GLN A 15 -26.19 22.01 5.52
C GLN A 15 -27.51 21.46 6.07
N GLN A 16 -27.86 20.23 5.64
CA GLN A 16 -28.96 19.53 6.29
C GLN A 16 -28.60 19.12 7.73
N PRO A 17 -29.56 19.03 8.65
CA PRO A 17 -29.35 18.33 9.91
C PRO A 17 -28.83 16.90 9.65
N CYS A 18 -27.87 16.44 10.45
CA CYS A 18 -27.24 15.13 10.24
C CYS A 18 -28.25 13.97 10.28
N ASP A 19 -29.19 14.02 11.21
CA ASP A 19 -30.26 13.03 11.38
C ASP A 19 -31.21 12.94 10.19
N ALA A 20 -31.36 14.00 9.42
CA ALA A 20 -32.17 13.99 8.19
C ALA A 20 -31.61 13.00 7.14
N LEU A 21 -30.32 12.66 7.20
CA LEU A 21 -29.74 11.64 6.32
C LEU A 21 -30.33 10.24 6.53
N LYS A 22 -30.91 9.94 7.71
CA LYS A 22 -31.60 8.66 7.96
C LYS A 22 -32.77 8.40 7.02
N THR A 23 -33.37 9.44 6.48
CA THR A 23 -34.51 9.36 5.57
C THR A 23 -34.12 9.34 4.10
N VAL A 24 -32.84 9.45 3.78
CA VAL A 24 -32.37 9.39 2.38
C VAL A 24 -32.51 7.97 1.85
N SER A 25 -33.30 7.82 0.81
CA SER A 25 -33.49 6.52 0.15
C SER A 25 -32.46 6.34 -0.96
N LEU A 26 -31.63 5.30 -0.82
CA LEU A 26 -30.65 4.88 -1.83
C LEU A 26 -30.87 3.41 -2.18
N PRO A 27 -30.69 3.01 -3.45
CA PRO A 27 -30.90 1.63 -3.86
C PRO A 27 -30.00 0.66 -3.08
N ARG A 28 -30.60 -0.36 -2.47
CA ARG A 28 -29.87 -1.43 -1.74
C ARG A 28 -29.00 -0.92 -0.59
N VAL A 29 -29.35 0.21 0.02
CA VAL A 29 -28.66 0.82 1.15
C VAL A 29 -29.62 0.97 2.30
N THR A 30 -29.18 0.53 3.49
CA THR A 30 -29.85 0.81 4.76
C THR A 30 -28.94 1.71 5.59
N ILE A 31 -29.36 2.97 5.84
CA ILE A 31 -28.65 3.87 6.73
C ILE A 31 -28.98 3.46 8.17
N THR A 32 -27.98 2.92 8.88
CA THR A 32 -28.15 2.39 10.24
C THR A 32 -27.93 3.46 11.31
N ALA A 33 -27.11 4.47 11.02
CA ALA A 33 -26.93 5.63 11.89
C ALA A 33 -26.66 6.90 11.05
N ALA A 34 -27.17 8.04 11.53
CA ALA A 34 -26.76 9.37 11.11
C ALA A 34 -26.84 10.26 12.35
N GLU A 35 -25.69 10.66 12.88
CA GLU A 35 -25.59 11.31 14.18
C GLU A 35 -24.48 12.36 14.20
N HIS A 36 -24.73 13.46 14.89
CA HIS A 36 -23.73 14.51 15.10
C HIS A 36 -22.73 14.06 16.18
N VAL A 37 -21.44 14.06 15.84
CA VAL A 37 -20.33 13.83 16.76
C VAL A 37 -19.67 15.16 17.07
N ALA A 38 -19.64 15.53 18.35
CA ALA A 38 -19.03 16.79 18.80
C ALA A 38 -17.51 16.77 18.64
N ALA A 39 -16.91 17.96 18.48
CA ALA A 39 -15.45 18.09 18.49
C ALA A 39 -14.85 17.59 19.82
N GLY A 40 -13.69 16.97 19.75
CA GLY A 40 -13.01 16.40 20.92
C GLY A 40 -13.32 14.93 21.18
N ALA A 41 -14.27 14.31 20.47
CA ALA A 41 -14.53 12.88 20.57
C ALA A 41 -13.29 12.05 20.17
N PRO A 42 -13.01 10.93 20.87
CA PRO A 42 -11.91 10.03 20.48
C PRO A 42 -12.24 9.30 19.17
N ALA A 43 -11.23 9.09 18.34
CA ALA A 43 -11.40 8.25 17.16
C ALA A 43 -11.71 6.79 17.57
N PRO A 44 -12.72 6.13 16.97
CA PRO A 44 -12.97 4.70 17.20
C PRO A 44 -11.75 3.85 16.82
N GLY A 45 -11.57 2.68 17.45
CA GLY A 45 -10.61 1.66 17.06
C GLY A 45 -9.22 1.71 17.69
N ARG A 46 -8.85 2.76 18.44
CA ARG A 46 -7.58 2.78 19.19
C ARG A 46 -7.71 2.17 20.59
N GLY A 47 -7.81 0.83 20.66
CA GLY A 47 -7.46 0.10 21.85
C GLY A 47 -6.10 -0.57 21.66
N GLY A 48 -4.97 0.03 22.10
CA GLY A 48 -3.80 -0.81 22.28
C GLY A 48 -2.41 -0.30 21.87
N ARG A 49 -2.19 0.96 21.51
CA ARG A 49 -0.83 1.52 21.45
C ARG A 49 -0.78 2.86 22.15
N GLY A 50 -0.44 2.85 23.43
CA GLY A 50 -0.19 3.83 24.47
C GLY A 50 0.06 5.31 24.16
N GLY A 51 -0.68 5.92 23.25
CA GLY A 51 -0.69 7.36 23.04
C GLY A 51 -2.09 7.93 23.28
N PRO A 52 -2.22 9.25 23.64
CA PRO A 52 -3.52 9.87 23.78
C PRO A 52 -4.29 9.72 22.46
N ALA A 53 -5.57 9.30 22.56
CA ALA A 53 -6.45 9.18 21.40
C ALA A 53 -6.53 10.56 20.74
N ALA A 54 -6.15 10.63 19.46
CA ALA A 54 -6.27 11.86 18.72
C ALA A 54 -7.74 12.23 18.59
N THR A 55 -8.09 13.45 19.01
CA THR A 55 -9.44 13.96 18.96
C THR A 55 -9.91 14.24 17.53
N LEU A 56 -11.19 14.09 17.29
CA LEU A 56 -11.83 14.34 16.00
C LEU A 56 -12.45 15.75 15.96
N PRO A 57 -12.46 16.42 14.78
CA PRO A 57 -13.32 17.57 14.54
C PRO A 57 -14.80 17.19 14.63
N ALA A 58 -15.67 18.18 14.87
CA ALA A 58 -17.11 17.99 14.79
C ALA A 58 -17.50 17.49 13.39
N HIS A 59 -18.34 16.46 13.34
CA HIS A 59 -18.76 15.85 12.07
C HIS A 59 -20.10 15.14 12.17
N CYS A 60 -20.76 14.96 11.04
CA CYS A 60 -21.87 14.03 10.92
C CYS A 60 -21.31 12.64 10.61
N ARG A 61 -21.52 11.68 11.49
CA ARG A 61 -21.22 10.27 11.29
C ARG A 61 -22.40 9.59 10.64
N VAL A 62 -22.18 8.95 9.51
CA VAL A 62 -23.19 8.10 8.83
C VAL A 62 -22.64 6.68 8.76
N ALA A 63 -23.38 5.72 9.32
CA ALA A 63 -23.14 4.29 9.13
C ALA A 63 -24.23 3.70 8.25
N ALA A 64 -23.87 2.84 7.34
CA ALA A 64 -24.80 2.19 6.43
C ALA A 64 -24.37 0.77 6.09
N THR A 65 -25.37 -0.07 5.75
CA THR A 65 -25.17 -1.39 5.16
C THR A 65 -25.55 -1.34 3.69
N LEU A 66 -24.66 -1.81 2.83
CA LEU A 66 -24.87 -1.95 1.40
C LEU A 66 -25.09 -3.43 1.07
N ALA A 67 -26.14 -3.74 0.34
CA ALA A 67 -26.53 -5.10 -0.03
C ALA A 67 -26.72 -5.23 -1.56
N PRO A 68 -25.64 -5.06 -2.37
CA PRO A 68 -25.72 -5.09 -3.83
C PRO A 68 -26.17 -6.45 -4.41
N SER A 69 -25.99 -7.55 -3.66
CA SER A 69 -26.53 -8.88 -3.97
C SER A 69 -27.23 -9.47 -2.73
N ALA A 70 -27.91 -10.60 -2.91
CA ALA A 70 -28.60 -11.28 -1.81
C ALA A 70 -27.65 -11.80 -0.71
N ASP A 71 -26.38 -12.07 -1.06
CA ASP A 71 -25.33 -12.55 -0.13
C ASP A 71 -24.42 -11.41 0.37
N SER A 72 -24.56 -10.20 -0.17
CA SER A 72 -23.75 -9.05 0.22
C SER A 72 -24.24 -8.43 1.52
N HIS A 73 -23.27 -8.10 2.38
CA HIS A 73 -23.49 -7.32 3.59
C HIS A 73 -22.26 -6.48 3.85
N ILE A 74 -22.20 -5.30 3.23
CA ILE A 74 -21.04 -4.39 3.31
C ILE A 74 -21.38 -3.31 4.32
N GLU A 75 -20.66 -3.24 5.43
CA GLU A 75 -20.77 -2.11 6.36
C GLU A 75 -19.83 -0.99 5.94
N MET A 76 -20.34 0.22 5.90
CA MET A 76 -19.55 1.42 5.62
C MET A 76 -19.78 2.52 6.64
N GLU A 77 -18.76 3.34 6.80
CA GLU A 77 -18.82 4.60 7.52
C GLU A 77 -18.49 5.76 6.57
N LEU A 78 -19.24 6.85 6.71
CA LEU A 78 -18.97 8.13 6.07
C LEU A 78 -18.99 9.23 7.13
N TRP A 79 -17.91 9.99 7.23
CA TRP A 79 -17.79 11.13 8.16
C TRP A 79 -17.74 12.42 7.38
N LEU A 80 -18.66 13.31 7.69
CA LEU A 80 -18.90 14.57 6.98
C LEU A 80 -18.52 15.73 7.92
N PRO A 81 -17.45 16.51 7.66
CA PRO A 81 -17.12 17.68 8.45
C PRO A 81 -18.35 18.56 8.71
N ALA A 82 -18.64 18.88 9.98
CA ALA A 82 -19.72 19.79 10.32
C ALA A 82 -19.36 21.25 9.94
N GLU A 83 -18.06 21.55 9.96
CA GLU A 83 -17.51 22.85 9.60
C GLU A 83 -16.27 22.65 8.71
N ASN A 84 -15.93 23.68 7.95
CA ASN A 84 -14.68 23.73 7.16
C ASN A 84 -14.49 22.55 6.18
N TRP A 85 -15.60 22.01 5.62
CA TRP A 85 -15.48 21.03 4.54
C TRP A 85 -14.74 21.63 3.35
N ASN A 86 -13.64 20.99 2.96
CA ASN A 86 -12.79 21.47 1.86
C ASN A 86 -13.38 21.22 0.46
N GLY A 87 -14.63 20.73 0.36
CA GLY A 87 -15.29 20.44 -0.90
C GLY A 87 -14.89 19.11 -1.53
N LYS A 88 -14.11 18.27 -0.83
CA LYS A 88 -13.53 17.05 -1.39
C LYS A 88 -14.00 15.80 -0.63
N PHE A 89 -13.91 14.66 -1.32
CA PHE A 89 -14.14 13.32 -0.77
C PHE A 89 -12.85 12.52 -0.74
N LEU A 90 -12.59 11.79 0.34
CA LEU A 90 -11.48 10.85 0.47
C LEU A 90 -11.99 9.48 0.90
N ALA A 91 -11.89 8.50 0.03
CA ALA A 91 -12.06 7.10 0.37
C ALA A 91 -10.73 6.49 0.81
N VAL A 92 -10.76 5.64 1.84
CA VAL A 92 -9.58 4.97 2.37
C VAL A 92 -9.72 3.44 2.32
N GLY A 93 -8.63 2.76 1.95
CA GLY A 93 -8.61 1.32 1.74
C GLY A 93 -8.33 0.50 3.00
N ASN A 94 -8.33 -0.81 2.82
CA ASN A 94 -8.14 -1.83 3.85
C ASN A 94 -6.74 -2.48 3.76
N GLY A 95 -6.46 -3.46 4.64
CA GLY A 95 -5.21 -4.23 4.64
C GLY A 95 -5.44 -5.73 4.79
N GLY A 96 -4.63 -6.56 4.14
CA GLY A 96 -4.74 -8.02 4.20
C GLY A 96 -6.12 -8.53 3.77
N TRP A 97 -6.67 -9.46 4.54
CA TRP A 97 -8.05 -9.94 4.42
C TRP A 97 -8.98 -9.20 5.40
N ALA A 98 -8.62 -7.98 5.82
CA ALA A 98 -9.34 -7.31 6.89
C ALA A 98 -10.75 -6.88 6.49
N GLY A 99 -11.74 -7.49 7.11
CA GLY A 99 -13.13 -7.06 7.17
C GLY A 99 -13.31 -6.03 8.29
N SER A 100 -12.76 -4.84 8.11
CA SER A 100 -12.82 -3.76 9.10
C SER A 100 -12.70 -2.39 8.47
N ILE A 101 -13.38 -1.42 9.07
CA ILE A 101 -13.33 -0.01 8.67
C ILE A 101 -12.02 0.62 9.14
N SER A 102 -11.37 1.40 8.27
CA SER A 102 -10.08 2.03 8.50
C SER A 102 -10.24 3.38 9.23
N PHE A 103 -10.70 3.36 10.47
CA PHE A 103 -11.03 4.57 11.25
C PHE A 103 -9.88 5.56 11.40
N ASP A 104 -8.64 5.09 11.61
CA ASP A 104 -7.47 5.97 11.75
C ASP A 104 -7.18 6.75 10.46
N ALA A 105 -7.33 6.12 9.30
CA ALA A 105 -7.15 6.76 8.01
C ALA A 105 -8.29 7.75 7.72
N MET A 106 -9.55 7.41 8.05
CA MET A 106 -10.67 8.32 7.99
C MET A 106 -10.45 9.54 8.87
N ALA A 107 -9.99 9.35 10.12
CA ALA A 107 -9.68 10.42 11.05
C ALA A 107 -8.61 11.38 10.53
N ALA A 108 -7.58 10.85 9.86
CA ALA A 108 -6.55 11.66 9.23
C ALA A 108 -7.12 12.55 8.10
N GLY A 109 -8.00 12.01 7.27
CA GLY A 109 -8.69 12.75 6.22
C GLY A 109 -9.66 13.81 6.79
N LEU A 110 -10.45 13.44 7.81
CA LEU A 110 -11.38 14.35 8.47
C LEU A 110 -10.67 15.59 9.03
N ARG A 111 -9.49 15.42 9.67
CA ARG A 111 -8.68 16.57 10.17
C ARG A 111 -8.19 17.49 9.07
N ARG A 112 -8.11 17.01 7.83
CA ARG A 112 -7.79 17.81 6.63
C ARG A 112 -9.03 18.39 5.96
N GLY A 113 -10.21 18.28 6.60
CA GLY A 113 -11.47 18.82 6.10
C GLY A 113 -12.14 17.99 5.01
N TYR A 114 -11.71 16.76 4.75
CA TYR A 114 -12.38 15.87 3.79
C TYR A 114 -13.66 15.27 4.38
N ALA A 115 -14.67 15.07 3.55
CA ALA A 115 -15.63 14.00 3.77
C ALA A 115 -14.90 12.68 3.55
N THR A 116 -14.91 11.76 4.53
CA THR A 116 -14.10 10.53 4.48
C THR A 116 -14.95 9.27 4.63
N ALA A 117 -14.64 8.21 3.85
CA ALA A 117 -15.34 6.94 3.96
C ALA A 117 -14.38 5.74 3.95
N SER A 118 -14.81 4.67 4.61
CA SER A 118 -14.23 3.33 4.57
C SER A 118 -15.32 2.27 4.72
N ASN A 119 -15.03 1.03 4.33
CA ASN A 119 -15.95 -0.10 4.48
C ASN A 119 -15.21 -1.35 4.97
N ASP A 120 -15.97 -2.39 5.32
CA ASP A 120 -15.44 -3.67 5.78
C ASP A 120 -15.27 -4.71 4.67
N THR A 121 -15.42 -4.32 3.42
CA THR A 121 -15.34 -5.21 2.25
C THR A 121 -16.37 -6.37 2.23
N GLY A 122 -17.44 -6.28 3.03
CA GLY A 122 -18.55 -7.23 3.05
C GLY A 122 -18.36 -8.45 3.97
N HIS A 123 -17.40 -8.38 4.92
CA HIS A 123 -17.19 -9.44 5.91
C HIS A 123 -16.57 -8.90 7.21
N LYS A 124 -16.40 -9.75 8.19
CA LYS A 124 -15.74 -9.44 9.47
C LYS A 124 -14.49 -10.29 9.65
N GLY A 125 -13.51 -9.73 10.34
CA GLY A 125 -12.28 -10.44 10.68
C GLY A 125 -11.16 -10.26 9.65
N ALA A 126 -10.13 -11.09 9.76
CA ALA A 126 -8.88 -10.97 8.98
C ALA A 126 -8.52 -12.27 8.24
N SER A 127 -9.52 -13.06 7.83
CA SER A 127 -9.36 -14.33 7.12
C SER A 127 -10.23 -14.35 5.87
N ALA A 128 -9.76 -15.04 4.83
CA ALA A 128 -10.56 -15.31 3.63
C ALA A 128 -11.61 -16.42 3.80
N GLN A 129 -11.82 -16.95 5.01
CA GLN A 129 -12.83 -17.98 5.27
C GLN A 129 -14.23 -17.55 4.87
N PHE A 130 -14.52 -16.25 4.87
CA PHE A 130 -15.78 -15.67 4.39
C PHE A 130 -16.13 -16.06 2.93
N ALA A 131 -15.13 -16.43 2.13
CA ALA A 131 -15.32 -16.76 0.72
C ALA A 131 -15.80 -18.19 0.49
N VAL A 132 -15.76 -19.08 1.52
CA VAL A 132 -16.12 -20.49 1.37
C VAL A 132 -17.64 -20.60 1.19
N GLY A 133 -18.07 -21.02 -0.03
CA GLY A 133 -19.49 -21.11 -0.38
C GLY A 133 -20.16 -19.75 -0.65
N HIS A 134 -19.42 -18.64 -0.61
CA HIS A 134 -19.92 -17.27 -0.75
C HIS A 134 -19.19 -16.48 -1.84
N PRO A 135 -19.35 -16.82 -3.14
CA PRO A 135 -18.64 -16.16 -4.24
C PRO A 135 -18.96 -14.65 -4.33
N GLU A 136 -20.19 -14.24 -3.98
CA GLU A 136 -20.58 -12.83 -3.99
C GLU A 136 -19.82 -11.99 -2.96
N LYS A 137 -19.51 -12.54 -1.78
CA LYS A 137 -18.67 -11.87 -0.77
C LYS A 137 -17.23 -11.71 -1.25
N LEU A 138 -16.71 -12.67 -2.01
CA LEU A 138 -15.39 -12.54 -2.62
C LEU A 138 -15.39 -11.46 -3.71
N ILE A 139 -16.50 -11.28 -4.43
CA ILE A 139 -16.70 -10.17 -5.38
C ILE A 139 -16.73 -8.83 -4.62
N ASP A 140 -17.43 -8.75 -3.48
CA ASP A 140 -17.45 -7.56 -2.63
C ASP A 140 -16.02 -7.19 -2.20
N PHE A 141 -15.27 -8.14 -1.64
CA PHE A 141 -13.86 -7.97 -1.28
C PHE A 141 -12.98 -7.59 -2.48
N GLY A 142 -13.24 -8.20 -3.63
CA GLY A 142 -12.47 -8.00 -4.86
C GLY A 142 -12.50 -6.56 -5.36
N TYR A 143 -13.70 -6.00 -5.49
CA TYR A 143 -13.88 -4.69 -6.11
C TYR A 143 -15.21 -3.99 -5.77
N ARG A 144 -16.33 -4.73 -5.57
CA ARG A 144 -17.66 -4.14 -5.52
C ARG A 144 -17.86 -3.25 -4.30
N ALA A 145 -17.35 -3.64 -3.14
CA ALA A 145 -17.51 -2.86 -1.91
C ALA A 145 -16.92 -1.44 -2.01
N MET A 146 -15.77 -1.28 -2.67
CA MET A 146 -15.17 0.05 -2.87
C MET A 146 -15.99 0.90 -3.83
N HIS A 147 -16.49 0.33 -4.91
CA HIS A 147 -17.34 1.02 -5.87
C HIS A 147 -18.65 1.48 -5.23
N GLU A 148 -19.40 0.57 -4.61
CA GLU A 148 -20.67 0.89 -3.95
C GLU A 148 -20.48 1.98 -2.87
N MET A 149 -19.43 1.86 -2.05
CA MET A 149 -19.10 2.89 -1.07
C MET A 149 -18.83 4.24 -1.74
N ALA A 150 -18.07 4.31 -2.83
CA ALA A 150 -17.77 5.55 -3.52
C ALA A 150 -19.04 6.21 -4.09
N VAL A 151 -19.89 5.43 -4.74
CA VAL A 151 -21.16 5.90 -5.34
C VAL A 151 -22.09 6.44 -4.24
N HIS A 152 -22.34 5.66 -3.21
CA HIS A 152 -23.28 6.03 -2.15
C HIS A 152 -22.74 7.14 -1.24
N SER A 153 -21.43 7.20 -1.00
CA SER A 153 -20.81 8.32 -0.28
C SER A 153 -21.02 9.65 -1.02
N LYS A 154 -20.81 9.68 -2.35
CA LYS A 154 -21.04 10.89 -3.16
C LYS A 154 -22.50 11.33 -3.10
N ALA A 155 -23.46 10.40 -3.13
CA ALA A 155 -24.88 10.70 -3.00
C ALA A 155 -25.24 11.28 -1.61
N LEU A 156 -24.70 10.72 -0.54
CA LEU A 156 -24.89 11.21 0.84
C LEU A 156 -24.21 12.58 1.06
N ILE A 157 -23.03 12.81 0.49
CA ILE A 157 -22.34 14.11 0.47
C ILE A 157 -23.24 15.16 -0.21
N GLN A 158 -23.79 14.82 -1.40
CA GLN A 158 -24.72 15.68 -2.12
C GLN A 158 -25.99 15.99 -1.29
N ALA A 159 -26.53 15.00 -0.59
CA ALA A 159 -27.70 15.19 0.26
C ALA A 159 -27.39 16.13 1.45
N PHE A 160 -26.25 15.94 2.12
CA PHE A 160 -25.86 16.70 3.31
C PHE A 160 -25.49 18.16 2.99
N TYR A 161 -24.58 18.37 2.04
CA TYR A 161 -24.06 19.71 1.71
C TYR A 161 -24.85 20.43 0.60
N ARG A 162 -25.89 19.80 0.04
CA ARG A 162 -26.64 20.30 -1.12
C ARG A 162 -25.77 20.47 -2.37
N ARG A 163 -24.58 19.92 -2.36
CA ARG A 163 -23.65 19.83 -3.49
C ARG A 163 -22.78 18.59 -3.36
N GLY A 164 -22.42 17.98 -4.48
CA GLY A 164 -21.46 16.88 -4.50
C GLY A 164 -20.02 17.32 -4.21
N PRO A 165 -19.10 16.38 -4.00
CA PRO A 165 -17.69 16.69 -3.90
C PRO A 165 -17.17 17.23 -5.24
N GLN A 166 -16.32 18.27 -5.18
CA GLN A 166 -15.66 18.82 -6.37
C GLN A 166 -14.62 17.84 -6.93
N LEU A 167 -13.92 17.16 -6.03
CA LEU A 167 -12.93 16.13 -6.37
C LEU A 167 -13.05 14.97 -5.37
N SER A 168 -12.81 13.76 -5.87
CA SER A 168 -12.82 12.53 -5.11
C SER A 168 -11.43 11.89 -5.16
N TYR A 169 -10.85 11.64 -3.99
CA TYR A 169 -9.55 11.03 -3.80
C TYR A 169 -9.68 9.64 -3.21
N TYR A 170 -8.72 8.80 -3.52
CA TYR A 170 -8.55 7.50 -2.89
C TYR A 170 -7.14 7.36 -2.34
N GLN A 171 -7.00 6.77 -1.14
CA GLN A 171 -5.70 6.42 -0.57
C GLN A 171 -5.76 5.03 0.07
N GLY A 172 -4.80 4.17 -0.29
CA GLY A 172 -4.66 2.87 0.33
C GLY A 172 -3.28 2.27 0.13
N CYS A 173 -2.88 1.38 1.04
CA CYS A 173 -1.63 0.62 0.95
C CYS A 173 -1.91 -0.88 1.04
N SER A 174 -1.04 -1.73 0.48
CA SER A 174 -1.22 -3.19 0.50
C SER A 174 -2.47 -3.62 -0.30
N THR A 175 -3.40 -4.34 0.33
CA THR A 175 -4.73 -4.60 -0.25
C THR A 175 -5.43 -3.29 -0.62
N GLY A 176 -5.27 -2.22 0.18
CA GLY A 176 -5.77 -0.89 -0.15
C GLY A 176 -5.16 -0.32 -1.43
N GLY A 177 -3.87 -0.54 -1.66
CA GLY A 177 -3.22 -0.19 -2.93
C GLY A 177 -3.81 -0.97 -4.12
N ARG A 178 -4.10 -2.27 -3.95
CA ARG A 178 -4.81 -3.09 -4.93
C ARG A 178 -6.21 -2.53 -5.23
N GLN A 179 -6.97 -2.18 -4.18
CA GLN A 179 -8.31 -1.60 -4.32
C GLN A 179 -8.28 -0.30 -5.13
N GLY A 180 -7.28 0.57 -4.90
CA GLY A 180 -7.08 1.79 -5.70
C GLY A 180 -6.83 1.49 -7.17
N LEU A 181 -5.94 0.54 -7.48
CA LEU A 181 -5.69 0.10 -8.87
C LEU A 181 -6.93 -0.54 -9.49
N MET A 182 -7.66 -1.35 -8.74
CA MET A 182 -8.92 -1.96 -9.20
C MET A 182 -9.97 -0.90 -9.56
N SER A 183 -10.06 0.17 -8.76
CA SER A 183 -10.95 1.30 -9.05
C SER A 183 -10.53 2.02 -10.34
N ALA A 184 -9.23 2.26 -10.54
CA ALA A 184 -8.73 2.88 -11.78
C ALA A 184 -9.04 2.04 -13.03
N GLN A 185 -8.98 0.70 -12.91
CA GLN A 185 -9.21 -0.25 -14.00
C GLN A 185 -10.70 -0.41 -14.34
N ARG A 186 -11.54 -0.65 -13.31
CA ARG A 186 -12.95 -1.05 -13.51
C ARG A 186 -13.93 0.11 -13.38
N PHE A 187 -13.62 1.09 -12.53
CA PHE A 187 -14.51 2.19 -12.15
C PHE A 187 -13.78 3.53 -12.24
N PRO A 188 -13.30 3.89 -13.42
CA PRO A 188 -12.46 5.09 -13.59
C PRO A 188 -13.13 6.40 -13.16
N ASP A 189 -14.47 6.40 -13.02
CA ASP A 189 -15.24 7.58 -12.59
C ASP A 189 -15.38 7.74 -11.08
N ASP A 190 -14.93 6.73 -10.31
CA ASP A 190 -15.07 6.79 -8.85
C ASP A 190 -14.16 7.84 -8.21
N PHE A 191 -12.92 7.97 -8.70
CA PHE A 191 -11.93 8.86 -8.10
C PHE A 191 -11.17 9.68 -9.16
N ASP A 192 -10.91 10.95 -8.82
CA ASP A 192 -10.12 11.87 -9.67
C ASP A 192 -8.62 11.69 -9.47
N ALA A 193 -8.21 11.19 -8.29
CA ALA A 193 -6.82 10.90 -7.98
C ALA A 193 -6.71 9.72 -7.01
N ILE A 194 -5.73 8.86 -7.25
CA ILE A 194 -5.54 7.61 -6.51
C ILE A 194 -4.10 7.53 -6.01
N ILE A 195 -3.94 7.26 -4.70
CA ILE A 195 -2.66 6.90 -4.08
C ILE A 195 -2.71 5.40 -3.78
N ALA A 196 -1.86 4.63 -4.46
CA ALA A 196 -1.75 3.18 -4.29
C ALA A 196 -0.34 2.81 -3.78
N GLY A 197 -0.23 2.59 -2.46
CA GLY A 197 1.02 2.22 -1.81
C GLY A 197 1.22 0.71 -1.75
N ALA A 198 2.46 0.26 -2.00
CA ALA A 198 2.86 -1.15 -1.93
C ALA A 198 1.74 -2.11 -2.40
N PRO A 199 1.15 -1.89 -3.61
CA PRO A 199 -0.10 -2.53 -4.00
C PRO A 199 0.07 -4.03 -4.17
N VAL A 200 -0.78 -4.79 -3.50
CA VAL A 200 -0.90 -6.25 -3.68
C VAL A 200 -1.78 -6.53 -4.90
N HIS A 201 -1.42 -5.97 -6.06
CA HIS A 201 -2.25 -5.98 -7.25
C HIS A 201 -2.40 -7.37 -7.90
N ASN A 202 -1.40 -8.25 -7.80
CA ASN A 202 -1.49 -9.65 -8.16
C ASN A 202 -1.58 -10.53 -6.90
N MET A 203 -2.66 -10.37 -6.14
CA MET A 203 -2.85 -10.95 -4.81
C MET A 203 -2.80 -12.48 -4.81
N VAL A 204 -3.34 -13.12 -5.85
CA VAL A 204 -3.32 -14.60 -5.98
C VAL A 204 -1.88 -15.08 -6.12
N HIS A 205 -1.13 -14.51 -7.07
CA HIS A 205 0.26 -14.88 -7.32
C HIS A 205 1.15 -14.64 -6.10
N LEU A 206 1.01 -13.49 -5.42
CA LEU A 206 1.75 -13.20 -4.19
C LEU A 206 1.47 -14.26 -3.11
N ASN A 207 0.20 -14.50 -2.78
CA ASN A 207 -0.14 -15.36 -1.66
C ASN A 207 0.27 -16.82 -1.91
N VAL A 208 0.00 -17.33 -3.12
CA VAL A 208 0.40 -18.68 -3.52
C VAL A 208 1.93 -18.82 -3.49
N SER A 209 2.67 -17.82 -3.99
CA SER A 209 4.13 -17.81 -3.96
C SER A 209 4.69 -17.83 -2.54
N GLN A 210 4.12 -17.02 -1.64
CA GLN A 210 4.56 -16.99 -0.24
C GLN A 210 4.32 -18.31 0.49
N VAL A 211 3.23 -19.02 0.18
CA VAL A 211 2.98 -20.38 0.71
C VAL A 211 4.03 -21.34 0.15
N GLY A 212 4.29 -21.34 -1.15
CA GLY A 212 5.29 -22.20 -1.78
C GLY A 212 6.68 -22.03 -1.17
N ILE A 213 7.13 -20.81 -0.98
CA ILE A 213 8.42 -20.50 -0.34
C ILE A 213 8.47 -21.04 1.08
N GLN A 214 7.41 -20.84 1.89
CA GLN A 214 7.38 -21.32 3.28
C GLN A 214 7.34 -22.84 3.37
N VAL A 215 6.55 -23.50 2.52
CA VAL A 215 6.47 -24.98 2.47
C VAL A 215 7.80 -25.60 2.03
N GLU A 216 8.46 -25.02 1.03
CA GLU A 216 9.78 -25.47 0.59
C GLU A 216 10.82 -25.38 1.73
N MET A 217 10.82 -24.29 2.48
CA MET A 217 11.70 -24.12 3.64
C MET A 217 11.41 -25.16 4.73
N LEU A 218 10.13 -25.47 5.02
CA LEU A 218 9.76 -26.47 6.04
C LEU A 218 10.11 -27.89 5.60
N LYS A 219 10.02 -28.22 4.29
CA LYS A 219 10.44 -29.51 3.75
C LYS A 219 11.96 -29.69 3.74
N ASN A 220 12.70 -28.58 3.71
CA ASN A 220 14.17 -28.54 3.67
C ASN A 220 14.74 -27.67 4.82
N PRO A 221 14.64 -28.11 6.08
CA PRO A 221 15.02 -27.29 7.23
C PRO A 221 16.49 -26.87 7.26
N ALA A 222 17.39 -27.60 6.58
CA ALA A 222 18.78 -27.21 6.42
C ALA A 222 18.99 -25.88 5.66
N ARG A 223 17.98 -25.45 4.88
CA ARG A 223 17.98 -24.18 4.14
C ARG A 223 17.53 -22.99 4.99
N LEU A 224 16.93 -23.22 6.18
CA LEU A 224 16.50 -22.15 7.07
C LEU A 224 17.72 -21.35 7.54
N VAL A 225 17.67 -20.03 7.36
CA VAL A 225 18.66 -19.11 7.90
C VAL A 225 18.21 -18.69 9.31
N PRO A 226 18.85 -19.15 10.40
CA PRO A 226 18.43 -18.82 11.75
C PRO A 226 18.50 -17.32 12.05
N GLU A 227 17.77 -16.84 13.05
CA GLU A 227 17.63 -15.42 13.37
C GLU A 227 18.98 -14.72 13.57
N ASN A 228 19.91 -15.36 14.34
CA ASN A 228 21.26 -14.86 14.57
C ASN A 228 22.07 -14.71 13.26
N LYS A 229 21.90 -15.61 12.31
CA LYS A 229 22.57 -15.55 11.00
C LYS A 229 21.95 -14.55 10.03
N LYS A 230 20.65 -14.26 10.16
CA LYS A 230 19.99 -13.21 9.37
C LYS A 230 20.65 -11.85 9.60
N THR A 231 20.99 -11.53 10.84
CA THR A 231 21.68 -10.28 11.18
C THR A 231 23.03 -10.16 10.48
N ILE A 232 23.83 -11.24 10.51
CA ILE A 232 25.14 -11.26 9.84
C ILE A 232 24.98 -11.08 8.35
N PHE A 233 24.02 -11.78 7.75
CA PHE A 233 23.72 -11.69 6.34
C PHE A 233 23.26 -10.28 5.95
N ALA A 234 22.30 -9.69 6.67
CA ALA A 234 21.82 -8.34 6.42
C ALA A 234 22.94 -7.30 6.54
N ASN A 235 23.78 -7.39 7.57
CA ASN A 235 24.90 -6.47 7.76
C ASN A 235 25.92 -6.56 6.62
N ALA A 236 26.19 -7.76 6.10
CA ALA A 236 27.12 -7.94 4.99
C ALA A 236 26.56 -7.36 3.67
N VAL A 237 25.25 -7.52 3.42
CA VAL A 237 24.57 -6.91 2.26
C VAL A 237 24.62 -5.39 2.34
N VAL A 238 24.27 -4.81 3.51
CA VAL A 238 24.32 -3.37 3.72
C VAL A 238 25.76 -2.86 3.55
N ALA A 239 26.75 -3.49 4.17
CA ALA A 239 28.17 -3.09 4.04
C ALA A 239 28.67 -3.07 2.58
N ALA A 240 28.14 -3.96 1.72
CA ALA A 240 28.53 -4.05 0.32
C ALA A 240 27.79 -3.06 -0.59
N CYS A 241 26.60 -2.58 -0.19
CA CYS A 241 25.69 -1.89 -1.11
C CYS A 241 25.22 -0.51 -0.64
N ASP A 242 25.49 -0.11 0.60
CA ASP A 242 25.01 1.10 1.23
C ASP A 242 25.55 2.38 0.55
N GLU A 243 26.85 2.46 0.29
CA GLU A 243 27.52 3.68 -0.24
C GLU A 243 27.20 4.04 -1.69
N ARG A 244 26.29 3.35 -2.34
CA ARG A 244 26.02 3.55 -3.78
C ARG A 244 25.34 4.88 -4.11
N ASP A 245 24.61 5.46 -3.16
CA ASP A 245 24.01 6.80 -3.29
C ASP A 245 24.93 7.93 -2.83
N GLY A 246 26.15 7.59 -2.37
CA GLY A 246 27.15 8.53 -1.85
C GLY A 246 27.10 8.71 -0.33
N VAL A 247 26.30 7.92 0.38
CA VAL A 247 26.15 7.96 1.85
C VAL A 247 26.30 6.58 2.45
N LYS A 248 26.91 6.52 3.64
CA LYS A 248 26.98 5.31 4.47
C LYS A 248 26.08 5.47 5.68
N ASP A 249 24.79 5.16 5.52
CA ASP A 249 23.75 5.41 6.51
C ASP A 249 22.95 4.16 6.92
N GLY A 250 23.34 2.99 6.43
CA GLY A 250 22.66 1.72 6.70
C GLY A 250 21.44 1.48 5.81
N ILE A 251 21.27 2.26 4.76
CA ILE A 251 20.13 2.19 3.84
C ILE A 251 20.59 1.83 2.43
N VAL A 252 20.20 0.68 1.93
CA VAL A 252 20.43 0.32 0.53
C VAL A 252 19.44 1.06 -0.36
N SER A 253 19.88 2.16 -0.95
CA SER A 253 19.02 3.05 -1.76
C SER A 253 18.74 2.53 -3.17
N GLU A 254 19.65 1.72 -3.73
CA GLU A 254 19.53 1.11 -5.05
C GLU A 254 19.72 -0.40 -5.01
N PRO A 255 18.74 -1.17 -4.51
CA PRO A 255 18.87 -2.63 -4.38
C PRO A 255 19.16 -3.34 -5.70
N ARG A 256 18.64 -2.85 -6.83
CA ARG A 256 18.89 -3.42 -8.18
C ARG A 256 20.37 -3.35 -8.59
N ALA A 257 21.09 -2.34 -8.12
CA ALA A 257 22.51 -2.18 -8.38
C ALA A 257 23.39 -2.98 -7.43
N CYS A 258 22.85 -3.54 -6.34
CA CYS A 258 23.56 -4.34 -5.37
C CYS A 258 24.01 -5.68 -5.97
N LYS A 259 25.33 -5.92 -6.03
CA LYS A 259 25.92 -7.14 -6.64
C LYS A 259 26.52 -8.07 -5.57
N PHE A 260 25.92 -8.14 -4.39
CA PHE A 260 26.38 -9.00 -3.31
C PHE A 260 26.08 -10.49 -3.61
N ASP A 261 27.08 -11.35 -3.43
CA ASP A 261 26.90 -12.81 -3.47
C ASP A 261 27.00 -13.39 -2.04
N PRO A 262 25.94 -14.00 -1.48
CA PRO A 262 25.97 -14.59 -0.16
C PRO A 262 27.02 -15.69 0.03
N ALA A 263 27.61 -16.23 -1.03
CA ALA A 263 28.70 -17.19 -0.95
C ALA A 263 29.95 -16.66 -0.20
N VAL A 264 30.15 -15.33 -0.15
CA VAL A 264 31.24 -14.72 0.64
C VAL A 264 31.11 -15.01 2.14
N LEU A 265 29.92 -15.36 2.60
CA LEU A 265 29.62 -15.75 3.98
C LEU A 265 29.63 -17.28 4.19
N ALA A 266 30.02 -18.07 3.19
CA ALA A 266 29.99 -19.53 3.31
C ALA A 266 30.93 -20.05 4.41
N CYS A 267 30.45 -20.99 5.20
CA CYS A 267 31.22 -21.67 6.23
C CYS A 267 32.40 -22.44 5.62
N LYS A 268 33.59 -22.32 6.21
CA LYS A 268 34.81 -23.01 5.74
C LYS A 268 35.03 -24.37 6.42
N ALA A 269 34.56 -24.56 7.64
CA ALA A 269 34.86 -25.73 8.46
C ALA A 269 33.64 -26.26 9.24
N GLY A 270 32.49 -26.37 8.58
CA GLY A 270 31.24 -26.79 9.21
C GLY A 270 30.35 -25.64 9.62
N ASP A 271 29.17 -25.93 10.16
CA ASP A 271 28.18 -24.93 10.56
C ASP A 271 28.67 -24.15 11.80
N ALA A 272 28.71 -22.83 11.71
CA ALA A 272 29.08 -21.93 12.81
C ALA A 272 28.14 -20.72 12.85
N SER A 273 28.13 -19.98 13.97
CA SER A 273 27.21 -18.86 14.19
C SER A 273 27.49 -17.62 13.33
N ASP A 274 28.68 -17.53 12.75
CA ASP A 274 29.20 -16.38 11.99
C ASP A 274 29.26 -16.60 10.48
N CYS A 275 28.71 -17.73 9.98
CA CYS A 275 28.71 -18.07 8.55
C CYS A 275 27.41 -18.73 8.11
N LEU A 276 27.20 -18.83 6.81
CA LEU A 276 26.08 -19.55 6.18
C LEU A 276 26.51 -20.91 5.67
N THR A 277 25.75 -21.97 5.94
CA THR A 277 25.97 -23.26 5.27
C THR A 277 25.68 -23.14 3.77
N THR A 278 26.14 -24.08 2.95
CA THR A 278 25.85 -24.12 1.51
C THR A 278 24.35 -24.04 1.24
N ALA A 279 23.53 -24.80 1.99
CA ALA A 279 22.08 -24.79 1.85
C ALA A 279 21.46 -23.41 2.22
N GLN A 280 22.01 -22.72 3.20
CA GLN A 280 21.57 -21.37 3.58
C GLN A 280 21.98 -20.32 2.53
N VAL A 281 23.17 -20.43 1.93
CA VAL A 281 23.58 -19.59 0.78
C VAL A 281 22.64 -19.77 -0.41
N GLU A 282 22.30 -21.00 -0.74
CA GLU A 282 21.33 -21.29 -1.81
C GLU A 282 19.94 -20.69 -1.51
N ASN A 283 19.48 -20.77 -0.27
CA ASN A 283 18.23 -20.15 0.13
C ASN A 283 18.25 -18.63 0.00
N ALA A 284 19.36 -17.99 0.40
CA ALA A 284 19.54 -16.55 0.25
C ALA A 284 19.46 -16.11 -1.22
N ARG A 285 20.14 -16.83 -2.11
CA ARG A 285 20.05 -16.60 -3.57
C ARG A 285 18.63 -16.80 -4.10
N SER A 286 17.95 -17.87 -3.67
CA SER A 286 16.57 -18.17 -4.07
C SER A 286 15.58 -17.09 -3.62
N ALA A 287 15.80 -16.46 -2.46
CA ALA A 287 14.92 -15.40 -1.95
C ALA A 287 14.98 -14.12 -2.80
N TRP A 288 16.12 -13.85 -3.44
CA TRP A 288 16.29 -12.72 -4.37
C TRP A 288 15.93 -13.07 -5.82
N ALA A 289 15.92 -14.36 -6.16
CA ALA A 289 15.53 -14.80 -7.49
C ALA A 289 13.99 -14.78 -7.65
N PRO A 290 13.48 -14.58 -8.87
CA PRO A 290 12.06 -14.75 -9.13
C PRO A 290 11.65 -16.22 -8.92
N LEU A 291 10.48 -16.44 -8.34
CA LEU A 291 9.85 -17.76 -8.29
C LEU A 291 9.32 -18.11 -9.68
N THR A 292 9.72 -19.24 -10.21
CA THR A 292 9.26 -19.75 -11.51
C THR A 292 8.47 -21.04 -11.34
N ASN A 293 7.58 -21.32 -12.29
CA ASN A 293 6.95 -22.63 -12.44
C ASN A 293 7.89 -23.63 -13.13
N LYS A 294 7.45 -24.87 -13.29
CA LYS A 294 8.24 -25.96 -13.95
C LYS A 294 8.62 -25.65 -15.40
N SER A 295 7.87 -24.75 -16.06
CA SER A 295 8.16 -24.33 -17.44
C SER A 295 9.07 -23.10 -17.50
N GLY A 296 9.59 -22.59 -16.37
CA GLY A 296 10.47 -21.43 -16.29
C GLY A 296 9.74 -20.09 -16.36
N VAL A 297 8.40 -20.08 -16.35
CA VAL A 297 7.61 -18.84 -16.34
C VAL A 297 7.64 -18.24 -14.94
N VAL A 298 7.94 -16.93 -14.85
CA VAL A 298 7.96 -16.20 -13.59
C VAL A 298 6.54 -16.11 -13.02
N VAL A 299 6.37 -16.65 -11.81
CA VAL A 299 5.13 -16.61 -11.04
C VAL A 299 5.10 -15.32 -10.17
N TYR A 300 6.24 -15.01 -9.54
CA TYR A 300 6.36 -13.83 -8.71
C TYR A 300 7.82 -13.35 -8.66
N PRO A 301 8.10 -12.02 -8.64
CA PRO A 301 9.47 -11.52 -8.54
C PRO A 301 10.10 -11.84 -7.19
N GLY A 302 11.43 -11.89 -7.16
CA GLY A 302 12.21 -12.05 -5.94
C GLY A 302 12.18 -10.82 -5.03
N ARG A 303 12.69 -10.99 -3.83
CA ARG A 303 12.86 -9.89 -2.86
C ARG A 303 14.04 -9.00 -3.25
N SER A 304 14.00 -7.75 -2.80
CA SER A 304 15.14 -6.84 -2.95
C SER A 304 16.18 -7.09 -1.86
N PRO A 305 17.50 -7.01 -2.15
CA PRO A 305 18.54 -7.03 -1.12
C PRO A 305 18.51 -5.75 -0.27
N GLY A 306 19.01 -5.87 0.99
CA GLY A 306 19.18 -4.75 1.93
C GLY A 306 18.23 -4.74 3.12
N PHE A 307 17.35 -5.74 3.27
CA PHE A 307 16.47 -5.88 4.43
C PHE A 307 16.26 -7.36 4.83
N GLU A 308 17.31 -8.16 4.78
CA GLU A 308 17.26 -9.59 5.09
C GLU A 308 16.89 -9.86 6.54
N SER A 309 17.19 -8.95 7.46
CA SER A 309 16.74 -8.99 8.86
C SER A 309 15.22 -8.98 9.02
N GLY A 310 14.50 -8.39 8.08
CA GLY A 310 13.03 -8.37 8.04
C GLY A 310 12.38 -9.64 7.47
N TRP A 311 13.15 -10.57 6.92
CA TRP A 311 12.61 -11.79 6.35
C TRP A 311 11.96 -12.66 7.42
N ARG A 312 10.71 -13.05 7.18
CA ARG A 312 10.03 -14.01 8.04
C ARG A 312 10.47 -15.42 7.68
N ILE A 313 10.95 -16.15 8.68
CA ILE A 313 11.34 -17.55 8.57
C ILE A 313 10.24 -18.38 9.18
N PRO A 314 9.72 -19.42 8.49
CA PRO A 314 8.77 -20.33 9.10
C PRO A 314 9.47 -21.15 10.20
N THR A 315 8.80 -21.28 11.34
CA THR A 315 9.28 -22.12 12.46
C THR A 315 8.78 -23.54 12.26
N PRO A 316 9.62 -24.57 12.29
CA PRO A 316 9.20 -25.95 12.22
C PRO A 316 8.13 -26.27 13.28
N GLY A 317 7.04 -26.91 12.86
CA GLY A 317 5.91 -27.24 13.72
C GLY A 317 4.93 -26.10 14.02
N ALA A 318 5.24 -24.85 13.63
CA ALA A 318 4.31 -23.76 13.73
C ALA A 318 3.38 -23.69 12.48
N ALA A 319 2.18 -23.16 12.67
CA ALA A 319 1.28 -22.89 11.56
C ALA A 319 1.88 -21.87 10.60
N LEU A 320 1.70 -22.09 9.30
CA LEU A 320 2.04 -21.10 8.27
C LEU A 320 1.17 -19.85 8.43
N ASN A 321 1.67 -18.73 7.93
CA ASN A 321 1.00 -17.44 8.06
C ASN A 321 -0.38 -17.46 7.35
N PRO A 322 -1.51 -17.31 8.08
CA PRO A 322 -2.85 -17.33 7.51
C PRO A 322 -3.06 -16.28 6.42
N LEU A 323 -2.37 -15.14 6.50
CA LEU A 323 -2.44 -14.09 5.49
C LEU A 323 -2.21 -14.63 4.08
N PHE A 324 -1.33 -15.63 3.94
CA PHE A 324 -0.98 -16.22 2.64
C PHE A 324 -1.70 -17.54 2.40
N THR A 325 -1.82 -18.41 3.42
CA THR A 325 -2.44 -19.73 3.26
C THR A 325 -3.93 -19.66 2.99
N ASP A 326 -4.59 -18.56 3.34
CA ASP A 326 -6.02 -18.37 3.13
C ASP A 326 -6.39 -18.34 1.64
N MET A 327 -5.50 -17.84 0.78
CA MET A 327 -5.74 -17.82 -0.67
C MET A 327 -5.88 -19.24 -1.25
N PRO A 328 -4.89 -20.15 -1.16
CA PRO A 328 -5.07 -21.50 -1.67
C PRO A 328 -6.11 -22.30 -0.87
N ARG A 329 -6.24 -22.10 0.45
CA ARG A 329 -7.15 -22.83 1.32
C ARG A 329 -8.61 -22.50 1.03
N PHE A 330 -8.98 -21.24 1.22
CA PHE A 330 -10.38 -20.81 1.22
C PHE A 330 -10.86 -20.31 -0.15
N VAL A 331 -10.00 -19.67 -0.94
CA VAL A 331 -10.37 -19.21 -2.27
C VAL A 331 -10.13 -20.30 -3.31
N GLY A 332 -8.94 -20.87 -3.35
CA GLY A 332 -8.56 -21.85 -4.36
C GLY A 332 -9.29 -23.19 -4.18
N ARG A 333 -9.13 -23.81 -3.04
CA ARG A 333 -9.63 -25.17 -2.75
C ARG A 333 -11.01 -25.22 -2.15
N GLN A 334 -11.48 -24.13 -1.55
CA GLN A 334 -12.74 -24.10 -0.79
C GLN A 334 -12.76 -25.14 0.34
N ASP A 335 -11.58 -25.46 0.91
CA ASP A 335 -11.40 -26.52 1.91
C ASP A 335 -10.74 -25.97 3.18
N PRO A 336 -11.54 -25.74 4.26
CA PRO A 336 -11.01 -25.29 5.55
C PRO A 336 -10.00 -26.25 6.19
N ASN A 337 -10.04 -27.53 5.85
CA ASN A 337 -9.19 -28.56 6.42
C ASN A 337 -7.94 -28.87 5.58
N TRP A 338 -7.71 -28.13 4.49
CA TRP A 338 -6.55 -28.34 3.66
C TRP A 338 -5.24 -28.25 4.44
N ASP A 339 -4.39 -29.29 4.26
CA ASP A 339 -3.04 -29.31 4.81
C ASP A 339 -2.08 -28.56 3.87
N PRO A 340 -1.49 -27.41 4.31
CA PRO A 340 -0.53 -26.66 3.51
C PRO A 340 0.71 -27.47 3.10
N MET A 341 1.08 -28.53 3.82
CA MET A 341 2.22 -29.38 3.46
C MET A 341 1.98 -30.22 2.18
N THR A 342 0.72 -30.29 1.71
CA THR A 342 0.33 -30.90 0.43
C THR A 342 0.34 -29.88 -0.74
N PHE A 343 0.88 -28.68 -0.53
CA PHE A 343 0.92 -27.61 -1.51
C PHE A 343 1.67 -28.04 -2.78
N ASP A 344 1.08 -27.72 -3.94
CA ASP A 344 1.66 -27.80 -5.27
C ASP A 344 1.47 -26.47 -5.99
N LEU A 345 2.57 -25.82 -6.38
CA LEU A 345 2.55 -24.46 -6.93
C LEU A 345 1.62 -24.32 -8.14
N GLU A 346 1.70 -25.25 -9.10
CA GLU A 346 0.94 -25.14 -10.35
C GLU A 346 -0.55 -25.39 -10.13
N LYS A 347 -0.85 -26.46 -9.38
CA LYS A 347 -2.23 -26.83 -9.06
C LYS A 347 -2.93 -25.77 -8.21
N ASP A 348 -2.26 -25.29 -7.15
CA ASP A 348 -2.86 -24.35 -6.22
C ASP A 348 -2.99 -22.95 -6.83
N LEU A 349 -2.03 -22.55 -7.67
CA LEU A 349 -2.14 -21.32 -8.44
C LEU A 349 -3.31 -21.38 -9.44
N ALA A 350 -3.44 -22.47 -10.18
CA ALA A 350 -4.52 -22.64 -11.15
C ALA A 350 -5.90 -22.62 -10.48
N LEU A 351 -6.06 -23.29 -9.33
CA LEU A 351 -7.32 -23.29 -8.57
C LEU A 351 -7.64 -21.90 -8.00
N ALA A 352 -6.64 -21.20 -7.44
CA ALA A 352 -6.84 -19.88 -6.88
C ALA A 352 -7.17 -18.86 -7.98
N LEU A 353 -6.54 -18.93 -9.15
CA LEU A 353 -6.87 -18.07 -10.29
C LEU A 353 -8.25 -18.36 -10.86
N LYS A 354 -8.65 -19.63 -10.95
CA LYS A 354 -9.98 -20.03 -11.41
C LYS A 354 -11.09 -19.42 -10.56
N ASN A 355 -10.94 -19.48 -9.23
CA ASN A 355 -12.00 -19.10 -8.28
C ASN A 355 -11.88 -17.65 -7.81
N GLY A 356 -10.69 -17.04 -7.84
CA GLY A 356 -10.43 -15.72 -7.30
C GLY A 356 -9.58 -14.81 -8.17
N GLY A 357 -9.25 -15.18 -9.41
CA GLY A 357 -8.42 -14.35 -10.29
C GLY A 357 -8.93 -12.93 -10.52
N PHE A 358 -10.23 -12.72 -10.40
CA PHE A 358 -10.85 -11.40 -10.53
C PHE A 358 -10.50 -10.43 -9.38
N VAL A 359 -9.89 -10.90 -8.28
CA VAL A 359 -9.39 -10.02 -7.22
C VAL A 359 -8.07 -9.35 -7.61
N GLU A 360 -7.40 -9.83 -8.65
CA GLU A 360 -6.17 -9.22 -9.16
C GLU A 360 -6.44 -7.95 -9.95
N ALA A 361 -5.68 -6.90 -9.66
CA ALA A 361 -5.75 -5.61 -10.32
C ALA A 361 -4.55 -5.45 -11.27
N THR A 362 -4.43 -6.34 -12.23
CA THR A 362 -3.26 -6.47 -13.11
C THR A 362 -3.46 -5.93 -14.54
N ASP A 363 -4.66 -5.45 -14.88
CA ASP A 363 -4.91 -4.86 -16.18
C ASP A 363 -4.09 -3.56 -16.36
N PRO A 364 -3.17 -3.49 -17.34
CA PRO A 364 -2.39 -2.29 -17.58
C PRO A 364 -3.15 -1.22 -18.38
N ASP A 365 -4.36 -1.50 -18.85
CA ASP A 365 -5.15 -0.54 -19.61
C ASP A 365 -5.90 0.43 -18.69
N LEU A 366 -5.24 1.53 -18.35
CA LEU A 366 -5.80 2.64 -17.58
C LEU A 366 -6.22 3.82 -18.49
N SER A 367 -6.44 3.58 -19.78
CA SER A 367 -6.75 4.61 -20.78
C SER A 367 -7.97 5.46 -20.40
N LYS A 368 -9.03 4.85 -19.88
CA LYS A 368 -10.24 5.56 -19.44
C LYS A 368 -9.96 6.48 -18.25
N PHE A 369 -9.21 5.99 -17.26
CA PHE A 369 -8.81 6.79 -16.09
C PHE A 369 -7.92 7.98 -16.50
N LYS A 370 -6.93 7.75 -17.37
CA LYS A 370 -6.05 8.79 -17.93
C LYS A 370 -6.86 9.83 -18.74
N ALA A 371 -7.75 9.39 -19.62
CA ALA A 371 -8.52 10.26 -20.51
C ALA A 371 -9.40 11.28 -19.77
N ARG A 372 -9.92 10.92 -18.58
CA ARG A 372 -10.70 11.85 -17.76
C ARG A 372 -9.84 12.77 -16.86
N GLY A 373 -8.51 12.77 -17.04
CA GLY A 373 -7.58 13.58 -16.26
C GLY A 373 -7.22 13.01 -14.90
N GLY A 374 -7.47 11.71 -14.67
CA GLY A 374 -7.11 11.00 -13.46
C GLY A 374 -5.61 11.08 -13.15
N LYS A 375 -5.25 11.13 -11.86
CA LYS A 375 -3.86 11.11 -11.39
C LYS A 375 -3.61 9.88 -10.54
N LEU A 376 -2.55 9.12 -10.85
CA LEU A 376 -2.16 7.92 -10.13
C LEU A 376 -0.76 8.09 -9.53
N LEU A 377 -0.69 8.07 -8.20
CA LEU A 377 0.56 8.07 -7.45
C LEU A 377 0.78 6.69 -6.85
N LEU A 378 1.82 6.01 -7.30
CA LEU A 378 2.28 4.74 -6.74
C LEU A 378 3.46 5.00 -5.81
N TYR A 379 3.55 4.27 -4.70
CA TYR A 379 4.76 4.21 -3.90
C TYR A 379 5.02 2.79 -3.39
N HIS A 380 6.29 2.44 -3.14
CA HIS A 380 6.67 1.15 -2.57
C HIS A 380 7.98 1.26 -1.79
N GLY A 381 8.05 0.64 -0.62
CA GLY A 381 9.27 0.53 0.16
C GLY A 381 10.23 -0.52 -0.42
N TRP A 382 11.49 -0.15 -0.66
CA TRP A 382 12.49 -1.09 -1.15
C TRP A 382 12.77 -2.25 -0.18
N ALA A 383 12.55 -2.04 1.11
CA ALA A 383 12.73 -3.02 2.18
C ALA A 383 11.46 -3.84 2.48
N ASP A 384 10.49 -3.90 1.57
CA ASP A 384 9.25 -4.65 1.78
C ASP A 384 9.52 -6.17 1.80
N PRO A 385 9.30 -6.88 2.93
CA PRO A 385 9.58 -8.31 3.04
C PRO A 385 8.46 -9.20 2.47
N GLY A 386 7.31 -8.61 2.13
CA GLY A 386 6.11 -9.30 1.62
C GLY A 386 5.93 -9.09 0.11
N PRO A 387 5.11 -8.12 -0.30
CA PRO A 387 5.02 -7.74 -1.70
C PRO A 387 6.35 -7.21 -2.22
N ALA A 388 6.88 -7.81 -3.28
CA ALA A 388 8.15 -7.36 -3.85
C ALA A 388 7.98 -6.00 -4.56
N PRO A 389 8.85 -4.99 -4.31
CA PRO A 389 8.83 -3.72 -5.03
C PRO A 389 8.91 -3.86 -6.54
N GLU A 390 9.66 -4.86 -7.02
CA GLU A 390 9.76 -5.23 -8.43
C GLU A 390 8.39 -5.50 -9.07
N ASN A 391 7.45 -6.03 -8.30
CA ASN A 391 6.11 -6.28 -8.79
C ASN A 391 5.37 -4.97 -9.15
N THR A 392 5.50 -3.94 -8.32
CA THR A 392 4.92 -2.61 -8.60
C THR A 392 5.63 -1.93 -9.76
N ILE A 393 6.94 -2.08 -9.87
CA ILE A 393 7.72 -1.54 -11.00
C ILE A 393 7.27 -2.21 -12.31
N ASN A 394 7.14 -3.55 -12.32
CA ASN A 394 6.67 -4.30 -13.48
C ASN A 394 5.28 -3.85 -13.94
N TYR A 395 4.37 -3.58 -12.99
CA TYR A 395 3.05 -3.05 -13.31
C TYR A 395 3.13 -1.62 -13.87
N TYR A 396 3.92 -0.73 -13.26
CA TYR A 396 4.16 0.62 -13.73
C TYR A 396 4.70 0.62 -15.17
N ASP A 397 5.67 -0.24 -15.47
CA ASP A 397 6.24 -0.39 -16.81
C ASP A 397 5.24 -0.98 -17.81
N ALA A 398 4.41 -1.94 -17.39
CA ALA A 398 3.37 -2.51 -18.23
C ALA A 398 2.31 -1.47 -18.63
N VAL A 399 1.88 -0.61 -17.70
CA VAL A 399 0.95 0.49 -17.96
C VAL A 399 1.59 1.50 -18.94
N ASN A 400 2.84 1.90 -18.70
CA ASN A 400 3.55 2.81 -19.58
C ASN A 400 3.69 2.25 -20.99
N LYS A 401 4.07 0.98 -21.12
CA LYS A 401 4.15 0.27 -22.40
C LYS A 401 2.79 0.23 -23.11
N LYS A 402 1.72 -0.10 -22.39
CA LYS A 402 0.36 -0.20 -22.94
C LYS A 402 -0.15 1.14 -23.48
N LEU A 403 0.16 2.23 -22.77
CA LEU A 403 -0.35 3.57 -23.11
C LEU A 403 0.63 4.43 -23.94
N GLY A 404 1.73 3.82 -24.42
CA GLY A 404 2.66 4.46 -25.35
C GLY A 404 3.50 5.57 -24.72
N SER A 405 3.69 5.54 -23.39
CA SER A 405 4.47 6.57 -22.70
C SER A 405 5.98 6.42 -22.96
N PRO A 406 6.73 7.53 -23.14
CA PRO A 406 8.15 7.48 -23.53
C PRO A 406 9.12 6.98 -22.46
N SER A 407 8.67 6.72 -21.23
CA SER A 407 9.52 6.45 -20.05
C SER A 407 10.26 5.11 -20.04
N THR A 408 10.02 4.22 -21.02
CA THR A 408 10.53 2.85 -21.01
C THR A 408 11.63 2.56 -22.04
N ARG A 409 12.38 3.56 -22.54
CA ARG A 409 13.51 3.28 -23.44
C ARG A 409 14.77 2.98 -22.63
N PRO A 410 15.36 1.79 -22.74
CA PRO A 410 16.72 1.53 -22.23
C PRO A 410 17.70 2.52 -22.90
N GLY A 411 18.41 3.31 -22.08
CA GLY A 411 19.39 4.28 -22.58
C GLY A 411 18.85 5.63 -23.07
N GLY A 412 17.56 5.90 -22.95
CA GLY A 412 16.97 7.21 -23.23
C GLY A 412 17.29 8.21 -22.11
N SER A 413 18.02 9.27 -22.42
CA SER A 413 18.14 10.43 -21.53
C SER A 413 16.75 10.98 -21.25
N LEU A 414 16.33 10.91 -19.99
CA LEU A 414 15.08 11.53 -19.54
C LEU A 414 15.29 13.04 -19.56
N GLY A 415 14.91 13.68 -20.66
CA GLY A 415 14.80 15.13 -20.69
C GLY A 415 13.78 15.61 -19.66
N ALA A 416 14.06 16.69 -18.95
CA ALA A 416 13.09 17.36 -18.11
C ALA A 416 11.85 17.70 -18.97
N GLY A 417 10.75 16.96 -18.80
CA GLY A 417 9.50 17.14 -19.57
C GLY A 417 8.86 15.89 -20.15
N THR A 418 9.48 14.72 -20.07
CA THR A 418 8.94 13.46 -20.67
C THR A 418 8.36 12.47 -19.65
N GLN A 419 8.28 12.80 -18.37
CA GLN A 419 7.56 11.98 -17.39
C GLN A 419 6.06 12.14 -17.60
N ASP A 420 5.34 11.02 -17.51
CA ASP A 420 3.89 11.04 -17.59
C ASP A 420 3.30 12.05 -16.60
N ASP A 421 2.48 12.94 -17.10
CA ASP A 421 1.80 13.97 -16.33
C ASP A 421 0.57 13.42 -15.56
N TRP A 422 0.35 12.10 -15.55
CA TRP A 422 -0.81 11.46 -14.93
C TRP A 422 -0.46 10.30 -13.98
N MET A 423 0.70 9.61 -14.13
CA MET A 423 1.13 8.49 -13.30
C MET A 423 2.59 8.63 -12.86
N ARG A 424 2.88 8.44 -11.56
CA ARG A 424 4.24 8.44 -11.00
C ARG A 424 4.40 7.35 -9.95
N LEU A 425 5.60 6.75 -9.92
CA LEU A 425 6.01 5.77 -8.93
C LEU A 425 7.15 6.35 -8.09
N PHE A 426 7.06 6.25 -6.77
CA PHE A 426 8.08 6.63 -5.81
C PHE A 426 8.55 5.42 -5.02
N LEU A 427 9.84 5.09 -5.12
CA LEU A 427 10.45 4.00 -4.37
C LEU A 427 11.09 4.58 -3.11
N MET A 428 10.86 3.93 -1.96
CA MET A 428 11.24 4.44 -0.65
C MET A 428 12.40 3.60 -0.08
N PRO A 429 13.66 4.10 -0.09
CA PRO A 429 14.80 3.37 0.42
C PRO A 429 14.65 3.02 1.90
N GLY A 430 14.97 1.76 2.26
CA GLY A 430 14.94 1.27 3.62
C GLY A 430 13.56 1.21 4.29
N VAL A 431 12.49 1.50 3.56
CA VAL A 431 11.11 1.44 4.08
C VAL A 431 10.54 0.06 3.83
N ALA A 432 9.93 -0.52 4.87
CA ALA A 432 9.25 -1.82 4.84
C ALA A 432 7.81 -1.70 4.28
N HIS A 433 6.97 -2.73 4.50
CA HIS A 433 5.62 -2.78 3.96
C HIS A 433 4.72 -1.66 4.52
N CYS A 434 4.28 -0.73 3.70
CA CYS A 434 3.45 0.43 4.04
C CYS A 434 4.06 1.43 5.04
N GLY A 435 5.26 1.18 5.55
CA GLY A 435 5.95 2.01 6.53
C GLY A 435 6.85 1.19 7.44
N GLY A 436 7.57 1.86 8.35
CA GLY A 436 8.60 1.22 9.19
C GLY A 436 9.87 0.92 8.41
N GLY A 437 10.76 0.09 8.98
CA GLY A 437 12.09 -0.14 8.46
C GLY A 437 13.07 0.94 8.93
N VAL A 438 14.25 1.02 8.29
CA VAL A 438 15.33 1.94 8.65
C VAL A 438 15.26 3.28 7.90
N GLY A 439 14.50 3.34 6.82
CA GLY A 439 14.35 4.54 5.98
C GLY A 439 13.31 5.53 6.50
N PRO A 440 13.20 6.71 5.87
CA PRO A 440 12.17 7.70 6.16
C PRO A 440 10.83 7.24 5.59
N ASP A 441 9.86 6.97 6.47
CA ASP A 441 8.58 6.32 6.14
C ASP A 441 7.36 7.26 6.17
N GLN A 442 7.56 8.55 6.52
CA GLN A 442 6.48 9.53 6.58
C GLN A 442 6.58 10.51 5.41
N ALA A 443 5.59 10.50 4.53
CA ALA A 443 5.53 11.40 3.37
C ALA A 443 4.10 11.87 3.14
N ASP A 444 3.92 13.16 2.79
CA ASP A 444 2.61 13.74 2.46
C ASP A 444 2.23 13.45 0.99
N PHE A 445 1.93 12.19 0.69
CA PHE A 445 1.47 11.77 -0.63
C PHE A 445 0.13 12.43 -0.99
N LEU A 446 -0.77 12.64 0.00
CA LEU A 446 -2.06 13.25 -0.25
C LEU A 446 -1.89 14.70 -0.68
N GLY A 447 -1.08 15.50 0.01
CA GLY A 447 -0.80 16.88 -0.41
C GLY A 447 -0.06 16.96 -1.75
N ALA A 448 0.80 15.99 -2.05
CA ALA A 448 1.49 15.94 -3.34
C ALA A 448 0.50 15.69 -4.50
N ILE A 449 -0.41 14.72 -4.36
CA ILE A 449 -1.37 14.42 -5.41
C ILE A 449 -2.47 15.48 -5.53
N GLU A 450 -2.83 16.18 -4.43
CA GLU A 450 -3.72 17.35 -4.46
C GLU A 450 -3.15 18.45 -5.35
N ARG A 451 -1.90 18.88 -5.11
CA ARG A 451 -1.23 19.89 -5.95
C ARG A 451 -1.18 19.44 -7.41
N TRP A 452 -0.88 18.19 -7.64
CA TRP A 452 -0.85 17.64 -8.99
C TRP A 452 -2.22 17.69 -9.69
N ARG A 453 -3.28 17.23 -9.01
CA ARG A 453 -4.62 17.18 -9.60
C ARG A 453 -5.26 18.56 -9.73
N GLU A 454 -5.03 19.46 -8.78
CA GLU A 454 -5.72 20.74 -8.67
C GLU A 454 -4.95 21.88 -9.36
N LYS A 455 -3.62 21.82 -9.39
CA LYS A 455 -2.77 22.88 -9.95
C LYS A 455 -1.94 22.44 -11.14
N GLY A 456 -1.95 21.15 -11.50
CA GLY A 456 -1.08 20.61 -12.54
C GLY A 456 0.38 20.45 -12.10
N GLU A 457 0.71 20.66 -10.82
CA GLU A 457 2.06 20.60 -10.27
C GLU A 457 2.46 19.14 -9.99
N ALA A 458 2.93 18.45 -11.02
CA ALA A 458 3.39 17.07 -10.88
C ALA A 458 4.59 16.99 -9.93
N PRO A 459 4.58 16.09 -8.89
CA PRO A 459 5.62 16.08 -7.86
C PRO A 459 6.97 15.64 -8.45
N ALA A 460 7.91 16.59 -8.61
CA ALA A 460 9.29 16.30 -9.04
C ALA A 460 10.07 15.54 -7.96
N GLN A 461 9.66 15.68 -6.73
CA GLN A 461 10.12 14.92 -5.55
C GLN A 461 9.07 15.03 -4.45
N ILE A 462 9.11 14.09 -3.50
CA ILE A 462 8.31 14.14 -2.26
C ILE A 462 9.28 13.96 -1.10
N ILE A 463 9.28 14.86 -0.11
CA ILE A 463 10.16 14.72 1.04
C ILE A 463 9.56 13.72 2.01
N ALA A 464 10.29 12.66 2.27
CA ALA A 464 9.98 11.69 3.31
C ALA A 464 10.82 11.98 4.56
N THR A 465 10.25 11.74 5.74
CA THR A 465 10.88 11.99 7.04
C THR A 465 10.77 10.75 7.94
N ARG A 466 11.70 10.64 8.88
CA ARG A 466 11.68 9.70 10.00
C ARG A 466 12.01 10.49 11.27
N PRO A 467 11.11 10.60 12.25
CA PRO A 467 11.41 11.20 13.54
C PRO A 467 12.49 10.44 14.32
N ALA A 468 13.22 11.13 15.19
CA ALA A 468 14.16 10.50 16.09
C ALA A 468 13.53 9.37 16.93
N GLY A 469 14.26 8.29 17.14
CA GLY A 469 13.80 7.12 17.90
C GLY A 469 12.83 6.18 17.16
N ARG A 470 12.41 6.50 15.93
CA ARG A 470 11.69 5.55 15.05
C ARG A 470 12.68 4.78 14.17
N GLY A 471 12.40 3.52 13.93
CA GLY A 471 13.24 2.67 13.08
C GLY A 471 14.02 1.56 13.78
N ALA A 472 13.91 1.46 15.11
CA ALA A 472 14.56 0.39 15.90
C ALA A 472 13.79 -0.96 15.87
N GLY A 473 12.88 -1.17 14.94
CA GLY A 473 11.95 -2.31 14.96
C GLY A 473 12.43 -3.60 14.29
N ALA A 474 13.59 -3.65 13.61
CA ALA A 474 14.00 -4.85 12.88
C ALA A 474 15.49 -4.96 12.52
N GLY A 475 16.37 -4.21 13.16
CA GLY A 475 17.82 -4.35 12.98
C GLY A 475 18.59 -3.86 14.19
N PRO A 476 19.81 -4.39 14.45
CA PRO A 476 20.68 -3.84 15.47
C PRO A 476 21.01 -2.38 15.12
N PRO A 477 21.19 -1.50 16.13
CA PRO A 477 21.66 -0.15 15.89
C PRO A 477 23.02 -0.19 15.17
N PRO A 478 23.34 0.83 14.35
CA PRO A 478 24.64 0.89 13.71
C PRO A 478 25.75 0.88 14.77
N PRO A 479 26.89 0.26 14.49
CA PRO A 479 27.99 0.16 15.44
C PRO A 479 28.43 1.55 15.94
N GLY A 480 28.32 1.79 17.26
CA GLY A 480 28.84 2.99 17.92
C GLY A 480 27.82 3.99 18.49
N GLY A 481 26.51 3.79 18.32
CA GLY A 481 25.48 4.72 18.80
C GLY A 481 24.72 4.21 20.02
N SER A 482 24.82 4.87 21.17
CA SER A 482 24.03 4.62 22.38
C SER A 482 22.64 5.28 22.38
N GLY A 483 22.22 5.92 21.26
CA GLY A 483 20.91 6.51 21.05
C GLY A 483 20.26 5.91 19.81
N GLY A 484 18.91 5.77 19.80
CA GLY A 484 18.17 5.40 18.59
C GLY A 484 18.51 6.35 17.42
N PRO A 485 18.23 5.94 16.14
CA PRO A 485 18.58 6.73 14.98
C PRO A 485 17.99 8.14 15.08
N GLY A 486 18.79 9.16 14.73
CA GLY A 486 18.39 10.56 14.67
C GLY A 486 17.25 10.81 13.67
N PRO A 487 16.72 12.05 13.64
CA PRO A 487 15.75 12.41 12.61
C PRO A 487 16.42 12.34 11.24
N LEU A 488 15.68 11.88 10.23
CA LEU A 488 16.20 11.70 8.87
C LEU A 488 15.17 12.22 7.89
N SER A 489 15.62 12.94 6.86
CA SER A 489 14.80 13.25 5.69
C SER A 489 15.51 12.87 4.39
N ARG A 490 14.72 12.47 3.37
CA ARG A 490 15.19 12.12 2.02
C ARG A 490 14.18 12.57 0.99
N PRO A 491 14.63 13.03 -0.18
CA PRO A 491 13.74 13.18 -1.30
C PRO A 491 13.41 11.80 -1.89
N LEU A 492 12.14 11.49 -2.01
CA LEU A 492 11.66 10.41 -2.85
C LEU A 492 11.60 10.94 -4.28
N CYS A 493 12.34 10.29 -5.17
CA CYS A 493 12.43 10.69 -6.58
C CYS A 493 11.44 9.86 -7.41
N PRO A 494 10.80 10.45 -8.43
CA PRO A 494 9.94 9.68 -9.32
C PRO A 494 10.76 8.69 -10.14
N HIS A 495 10.36 7.42 -10.09
CA HIS A 495 11.04 6.33 -10.83
C HIS A 495 11.14 6.67 -12.34
N PRO A 496 12.29 6.43 -13.01
CA PRO A 496 13.46 5.69 -12.54
C PRO A 496 14.52 6.52 -11.81
N GLN A 497 14.29 7.80 -11.53
CA GLN A 497 15.26 8.63 -10.82
C GLN A 497 15.53 8.13 -9.39
N VAL A 498 16.75 8.40 -8.90
CA VAL A 498 17.22 8.05 -7.57
C VAL A 498 17.75 9.28 -6.85
N ALA A 499 17.69 9.29 -5.52
CA ALA A 499 18.28 10.34 -4.72
C ALA A 499 19.81 10.14 -4.65
N ARG A 500 20.58 11.18 -4.96
CA ARG A 500 22.06 11.21 -4.85
C ARG A 500 22.47 12.33 -3.92
N TYR A 501 23.39 12.04 -3.03
CA TYR A 501 24.00 13.04 -2.16
C TYR A 501 24.86 14.02 -2.98
N LYS A 502 24.76 15.31 -2.67
CA LYS A 502 25.48 16.39 -3.38
C LYS A 502 26.94 16.53 -2.96
N GLY A 503 27.39 15.75 -1.96
CA GLY A 503 28.77 15.78 -1.46
C GLY A 503 29.07 16.84 -0.40
N SER A 504 28.05 17.60 0.07
CA SER A 504 28.23 18.62 1.12
C SER A 504 26.95 18.78 1.95
N GLY A 505 27.09 19.20 3.20
CA GLY A 505 25.99 19.35 4.16
C GLY A 505 25.71 18.05 4.94
N SER A 506 24.66 18.06 5.80
CA SER A 506 24.28 16.89 6.56
C SER A 506 23.69 15.83 5.65
N THR A 507 24.12 14.59 5.81
CA THR A 507 23.51 13.43 5.15
C THR A 507 22.13 13.07 5.70
N ASP A 508 21.67 13.70 6.77
CA ASP A 508 20.33 13.51 7.34
C ASP A 508 19.28 14.47 6.77
N ASP A 509 19.70 15.43 5.93
CA ASP A 509 18.83 16.47 5.38
C ASP A 509 18.60 16.27 3.87
N ALA A 510 17.35 16.14 3.51
CA ALA A 510 16.89 16.02 2.11
C ALA A 510 17.39 17.15 1.19
N ALA A 511 17.64 18.34 1.73
CA ALA A 511 18.13 19.49 0.95
C ALA A 511 19.51 19.22 0.30
N ASN A 512 20.28 18.27 0.85
CA ASN A 512 21.62 17.92 0.38
C ASN A 512 21.63 16.76 -0.64
N PHE A 513 20.47 16.39 -1.15
CA PHE A 513 20.30 15.36 -2.18
C PHE A 513 19.67 15.98 -3.45
N ALA A 514 19.87 15.31 -4.55
CA ALA A 514 19.23 15.63 -5.84
C ALA A 514 18.65 14.36 -6.46
N CYS A 515 17.51 14.50 -7.14
CA CYS A 515 16.97 13.43 -7.98
C CYS A 515 17.73 13.42 -9.32
N VAL A 516 18.37 12.29 -9.61
CA VAL A 516 19.18 12.10 -10.82
C VAL A 516 18.80 10.79 -11.51
N ALA A 517 19.19 10.61 -12.77
CA ALA A 517 19.12 9.33 -13.44
C ALA A 517 19.97 8.28 -12.70
N PRO A 518 19.55 6.99 -12.65
CA PRO A 518 20.28 5.93 -11.95
C PRO A 518 21.65 5.65 -12.57
#